data_cedcbeeff1e3b5a1f1875f241bb1232b
#
_entry.id   cedcbeeff1e3b5a1f1875f241bb1232b
#
_cell.length_a   1.000
_cell.length_b   1.000
_cell.length_c   1.000
_cell.angle_alpha   90.00
_cell.angle_beta   90.00
_cell.angle_gamma   90.00
#
_symmetry.space_group_name_H-M   'P 1'
#
loop_
_entity.id
_entity.type
_entity.pdbx_description
1 polymer ?
#
loop_
_entity_poly.entity_id
_entity_poly.type
_entity_poly.pdbx_seq_one_letter_code
_entity_poly.pdbx_strand_id
1 'polypeptide(L)'
;MATQQFTLTSYDPVYAIAEEVRIPEDTIRETAVRWLEINICKEGEKAKLTDGWINAHCKDFKSVDELLIFIRYNMYRDNREVQELADQDAICKELSKRLVEELPADLVENSLYASTMRMEEMISRQGMTKEEFCEQRSITPEQLDADVRERTIQSLKEDSALAAYADHANYTLEAEDFYAIIPGDSIQDKAYKRRQIELDGRLPQMEEYARKTKALKEIMENAMIKRKATDTEWLRYGDTSKDVLNANKQFPENFVTL
;
A
#
# COMPACT_ATOMS: atom_id res chain seq x y z
N MET A 1 8.48 24.94 -21.17
CA MET A 1 9.56 24.88 -20.18
C MET A 1 10.32 23.60 -20.49
N ALA A 2 11.65 23.62 -20.54
CA ALA A 2 12.41 22.39 -20.70
C ALA A 2 12.19 21.54 -19.46
N THR A 3 11.69 20.33 -19.63
CA THR A 3 11.53 19.37 -18.55
C THR A 3 12.93 19.07 -18.02
N GLN A 4 13.20 19.31 -16.75
CA GLN A 4 14.49 18.96 -16.17
C GLN A 4 14.66 17.45 -16.26
N GLN A 5 15.75 17.03 -16.86
CA GLN A 5 16.06 15.62 -16.99
C GLN A 5 16.86 15.20 -15.77
N PHE A 6 16.35 14.21 -15.05
CA PHE A 6 17.02 13.60 -13.90
C PHE A 6 17.78 12.35 -14.33
N THR A 7 18.88 12.04 -13.61
CA THR A 7 19.68 10.85 -13.83
C THR A 7 19.98 10.13 -12.51
N LEU A 8 20.31 8.84 -12.59
CA LEU A 8 20.69 8.04 -11.42
C LEU A 8 22.15 7.64 -11.50
N THR A 9 22.80 7.54 -10.35
CA THR A 9 24.19 7.05 -10.23
C THR A 9 24.33 5.59 -10.63
N SER A 10 23.25 4.78 -10.53
CA SER A 10 23.18 3.38 -10.96
C SER A 10 21.74 2.97 -11.26
N TYR A 11 21.57 2.13 -12.28
CA TYR A 11 20.32 1.47 -12.68
C TYR A 11 20.31 -0.02 -12.33
N ASP A 12 21.28 -0.49 -11.55
CA ASP A 12 21.33 -1.85 -11.04
C ASP A 12 20.14 -2.17 -10.13
N PRO A 13 19.81 -3.46 -9.93
CA PRO A 13 18.76 -3.87 -9.03
C PRO A 13 18.84 -3.17 -7.66
N VAL A 14 17.69 -2.75 -7.13
CA VAL A 14 17.63 -2.05 -5.86
C VAL A 14 17.73 -3.09 -4.73
N TYR A 15 18.61 -2.83 -3.76
CA TYR A 15 18.64 -3.55 -2.51
C TYR A 15 17.97 -2.70 -1.43
N ALA A 16 16.83 -3.15 -0.93
CA ALA A 16 16.05 -2.42 0.07
C ALA A 16 15.86 -3.23 1.35
N ILE A 17 15.72 -2.52 2.47
CA ILE A 17 15.33 -3.09 3.76
C ILE A 17 13.93 -2.58 4.05
N ALA A 18 12.93 -3.46 3.92
CA ALA A 18 11.54 -3.15 4.25
C ALA A 18 11.19 -3.63 5.66
N GLU A 19 10.27 -2.93 6.29
CA GLU A 19 9.66 -3.42 7.53
C GLU A 19 8.62 -4.50 7.20
N GLU A 20 8.58 -5.55 8.01
CA GLU A 20 7.58 -6.58 7.88
C GLU A 20 6.27 -6.11 8.52
N VAL A 21 5.21 -6.10 7.71
CA VAL A 21 3.87 -5.73 8.19
C VAL A 21 3.26 -6.91 8.94
N ARG A 22 2.99 -6.73 10.23
CA ARG A 22 2.55 -7.79 11.16
C ARG A 22 1.12 -7.62 11.58
N ILE A 23 0.48 -8.76 11.79
CA ILE A 23 -0.82 -8.83 12.44
C ILE A 23 -0.61 -9.46 13.82
N PRO A 24 -0.83 -8.70 14.91
CA PRO A 24 -0.73 -9.25 16.26
C PRO A 24 -1.72 -10.39 16.48
N GLU A 25 -1.32 -11.41 17.24
CA GLU A 25 -2.18 -12.57 17.53
C GLU A 25 -3.47 -12.16 18.24
N ASP A 26 -3.42 -11.17 19.13
CA ASP A 26 -4.60 -10.64 19.80
C ASP A 26 -5.59 -10.05 18.79
N THR A 27 -5.10 -9.33 17.79
CA THR A 27 -5.94 -8.78 16.70
C THR A 27 -6.61 -9.90 15.89
N ILE A 28 -5.90 -11.00 15.64
CA ILE A 28 -6.47 -12.18 14.97
C ILE A 28 -7.61 -12.78 15.80
N ARG A 29 -7.39 -12.92 17.12
CA ARG A 29 -8.41 -13.45 18.05
C ARG A 29 -9.61 -12.53 18.19
N GLU A 30 -9.41 -11.24 18.31
CA GLU A 30 -10.48 -10.24 18.34
C GLU A 30 -11.30 -10.26 17.05
N THR A 31 -10.63 -10.35 15.91
CA THR A 31 -11.29 -10.46 14.60
C THR A 31 -12.09 -11.75 14.50
N ALA A 32 -11.57 -12.87 15.02
CA ALA A 32 -12.30 -14.14 15.05
C ALA A 32 -13.58 -14.05 15.88
N VAL A 33 -13.52 -13.43 17.08
CA VAL A 33 -14.71 -13.20 17.91
C VAL A 33 -15.72 -12.31 17.17
N ARG A 34 -15.27 -11.21 16.58
CA ARG A 34 -16.13 -10.29 15.83
C ARG A 34 -16.77 -10.97 14.62
N TRP A 35 -16.00 -11.79 13.90
CA TRP A 35 -16.51 -12.58 12.78
C TRP A 35 -17.62 -13.54 13.21
N LEU A 36 -17.45 -14.25 14.35
CA LEU A 36 -18.47 -15.12 14.93
C LEU A 36 -19.72 -14.35 15.32
N GLU A 37 -19.58 -13.17 15.94
CA GLU A 37 -20.70 -12.32 16.34
C GLU A 37 -21.53 -11.85 15.13
N ILE A 38 -20.86 -11.52 14.03
CA ILE A 38 -21.54 -11.03 12.82
C ILE A 38 -22.19 -12.17 12.04
N ASN A 39 -21.53 -13.32 11.91
CA ASN A 39 -21.94 -14.35 10.95
C ASN A 39 -22.69 -15.53 11.59
N ILE A 40 -22.52 -15.75 12.90
CA ILE A 40 -23.04 -16.96 13.58
C ILE A 40 -24.00 -16.59 14.69
N CYS A 41 -23.73 -15.57 15.51
CA CYS A 41 -24.55 -15.21 16.64
C CYS A 41 -25.89 -14.58 16.23
N LYS A 42 -26.91 -14.80 17.03
CA LYS A 42 -28.18 -14.05 16.96
C LYS A 42 -28.02 -12.68 17.60
N GLU A 43 -28.93 -11.78 17.29
CA GLU A 43 -28.92 -10.44 17.87
C GLU A 43 -28.87 -10.47 19.41
N GLY A 44 -27.84 -9.83 19.99
CA GLY A 44 -27.59 -9.77 21.43
C GLY A 44 -26.83 -10.97 22.02
N GLU A 45 -26.49 -11.97 21.23
CA GLU A 45 -25.66 -13.09 21.65
C GLU A 45 -24.16 -12.76 21.50
N LYS A 46 -23.35 -13.16 22.51
CA LYS A 46 -21.88 -13.01 22.46
C LYS A 46 -21.21 -14.31 22.09
N ALA A 47 -20.29 -14.22 21.14
CA ALA A 47 -19.46 -15.35 20.76
C ALA A 47 -18.49 -15.75 21.87
N LYS A 48 -18.17 -17.05 21.94
CA LYS A 48 -17.10 -17.57 22.80
C LYS A 48 -16.07 -18.31 21.95
N LEU A 49 -14.82 -17.89 22.05
CA LEU A 49 -13.72 -18.50 21.30
C LEU A 49 -13.24 -19.76 22.06
N THR A 50 -14.06 -20.81 22.03
CA THR A 50 -13.79 -22.13 22.60
C THR A 50 -14.26 -23.23 21.66
N ASP A 51 -13.55 -24.38 21.61
CA ASP A 51 -13.89 -25.49 20.70
C ASP A 51 -15.32 -26.01 20.92
N GLY A 52 -15.76 -26.09 22.16
CA GLY A 52 -17.11 -26.53 22.48
C GLY A 52 -18.19 -25.60 21.94
N TRP A 53 -17.96 -24.30 22.01
CA TRP A 53 -18.90 -23.32 21.48
C TRP A 53 -18.91 -23.32 19.93
N ILE A 54 -17.72 -23.35 19.31
CA ILE A 54 -17.57 -23.39 17.85
C ILE A 54 -18.23 -24.64 17.29
N ASN A 55 -17.93 -25.82 17.83
CA ASN A 55 -18.50 -27.07 17.36
C ASN A 55 -20.05 -27.12 17.51
N ALA A 56 -20.60 -26.41 18.50
CA ALA A 56 -22.06 -26.38 18.74
C ALA A 56 -22.78 -25.38 17.81
N HIS A 57 -22.13 -24.30 17.37
CA HIS A 57 -22.76 -23.18 16.68
C HIS A 57 -22.31 -23.02 15.22
N CYS A 58 -21.07 -23.43 14.89
CA CYS A 58 -20.53 -23.30 13.56
C CYS A 58 -20.65 -24.63 12.79
N LYS A 59 -21.11 -24.56 11.53
CA LYS A 59 -21.14 -25.73 10.66
C LYS A 59 -19.81 -26.00 9.97
N ASP A 60 -19.07 -24.93 9.72
CA ASP A 60 -17.89 -24.91 8.86
C ASP A 60 -16.59 -25.10 9.62
N PHE A 61 -16.61 -24.87 10.95
CA PHE A 61 -15.44 -25.01 11.82
C PHE A 61 -15.75 -25.96 12.98
N LYS A 62 -14.77 -26.80 13.33
CA LYS A 62 -14.87 -27.77 14.44
C LYS A 62 -14.04 -27.39 15.65
N SER A 63 -13.11 -26.44 15.48
CA SER A 63 -12.21 -26.00 16.55
C SER A 63 -11.87 -24.51 16.41
N VAL A 64 -11.33 -23.94 17.49
CA VAL A 64 -10.76 -22.59 17.51
C VAL A 64 -9.64 -22.48 16.48
N ASP A 65 -8.77 -23.49 16.39
CA ASP A 65 -7.62 -23.48 15.50
C ASP A 65 -8.04 -23.41 14.02
N GLU A 66 -9.06 -24.17 13.62
CA GLU A 66 -9.60 -24.10 12.25
C GLU A 66 -10.13 -22.69 11.93
N LEU A 67 -10.88 -22.10 12.85
CA LEU A 67 -11.36 -20.73 12.68
C LEU A 67 -10.21 -19.73 12.62
N LEU A 68 -9.21 -19.81 13.51
CA LEU A 68 -8.07 -18.90 13.51
C LEU A 68 -7.23 -19.03 12.23
N ILE A 69 -7.07 -20.23 11.68
CA ILE A 69 -6.41 -20.45 10.38
C ILE A 69 -7.18 -19.70 9.28
N PHE A 70 -8.49 -19.82 9.23
CA PHE A 70 -9.33 -19.11 8.27
C PHE A 70 -9.22 -17.59 8.41
N ILE A 71 -9.31 -17.06 9.63
CA ILE A 71 -9.19 -15.63 9.91
C ILE A 71 -7.79 -15.13 9.52
N ARG A 72 -6.72 -15.83 9.92
CA ARG A 72 -5.36 -15.49 9.52
C ARG A 72 -5.20 -15.42 8.01
N TYR A 73 -5.69 -16.43 7.30
CA TYR A 73 -5.61 -16.47 5.84
C TYR A 73 -6.20 -15.21 5.20
N ASN A 74 -7.41 -14.83 5.61
CA ASN A 74 -8.06 -13.64 5.07
C ASN A 74 -7.32 -12.36 5.45
N MET A 75 -6.94 -12.21 6.71
CA MET A 75 -6.19 -11.03 7.16
C MET A 75 -4.82 -10.91 6.47
N TYR A 76 -4.11 -12.02 6.24
CA TYR A 76 -2.84 -12.00 5.51
C TYR A 76 -3.02 -11.73 4.03
N ARG A 77 -4.08 -12.23 3.41
CA ARG A 77 -4.42 -11.88 2.03
C ARG A 77 -4.62 -10.38 1.88
N ASP A 78 -5.41 -9.79 2.79
CA ASP A 78 -5.70 -8.36 2.77
C ASP A 78 -4.46 -7.53 3.16
N ASN A 79 -3.62 -8.06 4.04
CA ASN A 79 -2.36 -7.44 4.47
C ASN A 79 -1.24 -7.54 3.41
N ARG A 80 -1.39 -8.41 2.42
CA ARG A 80 -0.42 -8.54 1.33
C ARG A 80 -0.27 -7.23 0.56
N GLU A 81 -1.36 -6.55 0.28
CA GLU A 81 -1.34 -5.23 -0.37
C GLU A 81 -0.59 -4.20 0.48
N VAL A 82 -0.79 -4.22 1.81
CA VAL A 82 -0.08 -3.33 2.73
C VAL A 82 1.42 -3.64 2.76
N GLN A 83 1.79 -4.93 2.72
CA GLN A 83 3.20 -5.33 2.63
C GLN A 83 3.82 -4.92 1.28
N GLU A 84 3.10 -5.09 0.19
CA GLU A 84 3.56 -4.66 -1.15
C GLU A 84 3.79 -3.14 -1.19
N LEU A 85 2.92 -2.35 -0.54
CA LEU A 85 3.13 -0.90 -0.41
C LEU A 85 4.35 -0.55 0.45
N ALA A 86 4.58 -1.26 1.56
CA ALA A 86 5.77 -1.07 2.40
C ALA A 86 7.06 -1.45 1.67
N ASP A 87 7.05 -2.53 0.90
CA ASP A 87 8.16 -2.96 0.06
C ASP A 87 8.44 -1.91 -1.03
N GLN A 88 7.39 -1.40 -1.68
CA GLN A 88 7.48 -0.32 -2.68
C GLN A 88 8.07 0.97 -2.09
N ASP A 89 7.60 1.40 -0.93
CA ASP A 89 8.11 2.59 -0.24
C ASP A 89 9.61 2.45 0.07
N ALA A 90 10.03 1.29 0.59
CA ALA A 90 11.44 1.01 0.85
C ALA A 90 12.30 1.04 -0.41
N ILE A 91 11.81 0.45 -1.52
CA ILE A 91 12.49 0.45 -2.81
C ILE A 91 12.61 1.87 -3.36
N CYS A 92 11.52 2.64 -3.37
CA CYS A 92 11.52 4.02 -3.87
C CYS A 92 12.45 4.92 -3.06
N LYS A 93 12.51 4.76 -1.73
CA LYS A 93 13.46 5.46 -0.87
C LYS A 93 14.91 5.13 -1.21
N GLU A 94 15.25 3.86 -1.44
CA GLU A 94 16.61 3.48 -1.83
C GLU A 94 16.96 3.96 -3.25
N LEU A 95 16.01 3.90 -4.19
CA LEU A 95 16.20 4.41 -5.53
C LEU A 95 16.44 5.93 -5.52
N SER A 96 15.70 6.68 -4.71
CA SER A 96 15.81 8.14 -4.61
C SER A 96 17.19 8.60 -4.11
N LYS A 97 17.92 7.78 -3.36
CA LYS A 97 19.30 8.07 -2.94
C LYS A 97 20.30 8.04 -4.09
N ARG A 98 19.93 7.46 -5.22
CA ARG A 98 20.76 7.39 -6.43
C ARG A 98 20.58 8.61 -7.35
N LEU A 99 19.67 9.51 -7.01
CA LEU A 99 19.43 10.73 -7.80
C LEU A 99 20.67 11.60 -7.80
N VAL A 100 21.10 12.04 -9.00
CA VAL A 100 22.31 12.85 -9.17
C VAL A 100 22.01 14.34 -9.01
N GLU A 101 20.91 14.79 -9.59
CA GLU A 101 20.55 16.20 -9.62
C GLU A 101 19.77 16.60 -8.36
N GLU A 102 19.99 17.83 -7.92
CA GLU A 102 19.16 18.45 -6.90
C GLU A 102 17.78 18.82 -7.46
N LEU A 103 16.76 18.73 -6.61
CA LEU A 103 15.43 19.17 -6.99
C LEU A 103 15.38 20.68 -7.24
N PRO A 104 14.75 21.16 -8.32
CA PRO A 104 14.56 22.57 -8.57
C PRO A 104 13.81 23.25 -7.42
N ALA A 105 14.26 24.44 -7.04
CA ALA A 105 13.66 25.17 -5.92
C ALA A 105 12.18 25.50 -6.19
N ASP A 106 11.84 25.89 -7.40
CA ASP A 106 10.46 26.19 -7.82
C ASP A 106 9.55 24.94 -7.79
N LEU A 107 10.07 23.76 -8.15
CA LEU A 107 9.34 22.50 -8.02
C LEU A 107 9.05 22.18 -6.56
N VAL A 108 10.06 22.33 -5.68
CA VAL A 108 9.91 22.10 -4.24
C VAL A 108 8.90 23.06 -3.63
N GLU A 109 9.00 24.36 -3.92
CA GLU A 109 8.09 25.38 -3.39
C GLU A 109 6.65 25.14 -3.82
N ASN A 110 6.40 24.88 -5.11
CA ASN A 110 5.05 24.59 -5.63
C ASN A 110 4.46 23.33 -5.00
N SER A 111 5.26 22.29 -4.84
CA SER A 111 4.80 21.02 -4.24
C SER A 111 4.55 21.16 -2.75
N LEU A 112 5.35 21.95 -2.04
CA LEU A 112 5.13 22.26 -0.63
C LEU A 112 3.83 23.04 -0.44
N TYR A 113 3.61 24.07 -1.25
CA TYR A 113 2.34 24.81 -1.21
C TYR A 113 1.14 23.89 -1.42
N ALA A 114 1.17 23.03 -2.43
CA ALA A 114 0.09 22.09 -2.70
C ALA A 114 -0.10 21.04 -1.59
N SER A 115 0.98 20.60 -0.94
CA SER A 115 0.91 19.65 0.16
C SER A 115 0.35 20.28 1.44
N THR A 116 0.76 21.52 1.74
CA THR A 116 0.23 22.28 2.87
C THR A 116 -1.27 22.53 2.70
N MET A 117 -1.71 22.99 1.54
CA MET A 117 -3.12 23.21 1.24
C MET A 117 -3.96 21.94 1.39
N ARG A 118 -3.45 20.80 0.93
CA ARG A 118 -4.13 19.50 1.12
C ARG A 118 -4.23 19.08 2.58
N MET A 119 -3.17 19.33 3.36
CA MET A 119 -3.16 19.06 4.80
C MET A 119 -4.19 19.93 5.52
N GLU A 120 -4.24 21.24 5.26
CA GLU A 120 -5.20 22.16 5.83
C GLU A 120 -6.65 21.78 5.48
N GLU A 121 -6.89 21.42 4.21
CA GLU A 121 -8.21 20.96 3.77
C GLU A 121 -8.60 19.65 4.47
N MET A 122 -7.68 18.70 4.64
CA MET A 122 -7.93 17.45 5.37
C MET A 122 -8.30 17.72 6.84
N ILE A 123 -7.59 18.62 7.52
CA ILE A 123 -7.85 19.01 8.90
C ILE A 123 -9.23 19.69 8.99
N SER A 124 -9.52 20.64 8.09
CA SER A 124 -10.80 21.34 8.04
C SER A 124 -11.98 20.41 7.79
N ARG A 125 -11.83 19.38 6.92
CA ARG A 125 -12.88 18.35 6.71
C ARG A 125 -13.18 17.52 7.94
N GLN A 126 -12.24 17.41 8.89
CA GLN A 126 -12.45 16.76 10.18
C GLN A 126 -13.09 17.71 11.22
N GLY A 127 -13.38 18.95 10.85
CA GLY A 127 -13.98 19.96 11.73
C GLY A 127 -13.02 20.48 12.81
N MET A 128 -11.70 20.34 12.60
CA MET A 128 -10.66 20.74 13.56
C MET A 128 -9.87 21.94 13.07
N THR A 129 -9.29 22.69 14.00
CA THR A 129 -8.19 23.62 13.72
C THR A 129 -6.85 22.87 13.62
N LYS A 130 -5.82 23.53 13.08
CA LYS A 130 -4.47 22.95 13.02
C LYS A 130 -3.92 22.67 14.43
N GLU A 131 -4.20 23.55 15.37
CA GLU A 131 -3.80 23.42 16.77
C GLU A 131 -4.47 22.20 17.43
N GLU A 132 -5.79 22.04 17.30
CA GLU A 132 -6.53 20.89 17.83
C GLU A 132 -6.05 19.57 17.22
N PHE A 133 -5.77 19.55 15.92
CA PHE A 133 -5.20 18.39 15.24
C PHE A 133 -3.81 18.03 15.79
N CYS A 134 -2.97 19.02 16.05
CA CYS A 134 -1.63 18.83 16.62
C CYS A 134 -1.71 18.35 18.07
N GLU A 135 -2.59 18.94 18.90
CA GLU A 135 -2.81 18.51 20.28
C GLU A 135 -3.26 17.04 20.36
N GLN A 136 -4.21 16.64 19.52
CA GLN A 136 -4.68 15.25 19.46
C GLN A 136 -3.56 14.25 19.15
N ARG A 137 -2.54 14.67 18.40
CA ARG A 137 -1.40 13.85 17.99
C ARG A 137 -0.15 14.04 18.85
N SER A 138 -0.23 14.90 19.88
CA SER A 138 0.89 15.24 20.76
C SER A 138 2.13 15.77 20.00
N ILE A 139 1.90 16.58 18.96
CA ILE A 139 2.93 17.26 18.17
C ILE A 139 2.68 18.78 18.18
N THR A 140 3.70 19.57 17.79
CA THR A 140 3.51 21.02 17.60
C THR A 140 3.17 21.35 16.13
N PRO A 141 2.56 22.52 15.86
CA PRO A 141 2.35 22.98 14.48
C PRO A 141 3.64 23.04 13.66
N GLU A 142 4.76 23.46 14.28
CA GLU A 142 6.08 23.49 13.62
C GLU A 142 6.59 22.10 13.27
N GLN A 143 6.34 21.11 14.13
CA GLN A 143 6.65 19.70 13.83
C GLN A 143 5.80 19.18 12.67
N LEU A 144 4.51 19.51 12.65
CA LEU A 144 3.64 19.14 11.51
C LEU A 144 4.13 19.75 10.20
N ASP A 145 4.51 21.03 10.20
CA ASP A 145 5.04 21.70 8.99
C ASP A 145 6.37 21.10 8.55
N ALA A 146 7.25 20.75 9.50
CA ALA A 146 8.51 20.06 9.20
C ALA A 146 8.26 18.67 8.58
N ASP A 147 7.34 17.89 9.14
CA ASP A 147 6.94 16.58 8.62
C ASP A 147 6.37 16.67 7.20
N VAL A 148 5.48 17.65 6.95
CA VAL A 148 4.92 17.89 5.62
C VAL A 148 6.03 18.23 4.63
N ARG A 149 6.96 19.08 5.04
CA ARG A 149 8.10 19.47 4.20
C ARG A 149 8.99 18.27 3.87
N GLU A 150 9.38 17.49 4.86
CA GLU A 150 10.26 16.32 4.69
C GLU A 150 9.61 15.30 3.76
N ARG A 151 8.35 14.93 4.02
CA ARG A 151 7.61 13.98 3.18
C ARG A 151 7.43 14.47 1.74
N THR A 152 7.17 15.77 1.56
CA THR A 152 7.02 16.34 0.21
C THR A 152 8.33 16.27 -0.57
N ILE A 153 9.45 16.64 0.05
CA ILE A 153 10.77 16.56 -0.58
C ILE A 153 11.14 15.11 -0.90
N GLN A 154 10.87 14.18 0.03
CA GLN A 154 11.14 12.77 -0.17
C GLN A 154 10.30 12.20 -1.33
N SER A 155 9.00 12.48 -1.37
CA SER A 155 8.12 12.07 -2.46
C SER A 155 8.55 12.63 -3.83
N LEU A 156 9.02 13.88 -3.86
CA LEU A 156 9.57 14.46 -5.09
C LEU A 156 10.84 13.75 -5.57
N LYS A 157 11.74 13.39 -4.64
CA LYS A 157 12.95 12.63 -4.98
C LYS A 157 12.60 11.24 -5.54
N GLU A 158 11.65 10.57 -4.93
CA GLU A 158 11.18 9.26 -5.36
C GLU A 158 10.55 9.32 -6.76
N ASP A 159 9.66 10.29 -6.99
CA ASP A 159 9.02 10.51 -8.30
C ASP A 159 10.05 10.86 -9.37
N SER A 160 11.02 11.73 -9.05
CA SER A 160 12.11 12.11 -9.96
C SER A 160 13.04 10.93 -10.28
N ALA A 161 13.31 10.08 -9.30
CA ALA A 161 14.13 8.89 -9.50
C ALA A 161 13.42 7.82 -10.36
N LEU A 162 12.11 7.65 -10.18
CA LEU A 162 11.30 6.79 -11.05
C LEU A 162 11.24 7.33 -12.48
N ALA A 163 11.09 8.65 -12.65
CA ALA A 163 11.13 9.29 -13.98
C ALA A 163 12.49 9.07 -14.65
N ALA A 164 13.60 9.26 -13.93
CA ALA A 164 14.94 9.01 -14.43
C ALA A 164 15.15 7.56 -14.87
N TYR A 165 14.64 6.60 -14.08
CA TYR A 165 14.70 5.18 -14.45
C TYR A 165 13.87 4.88 -15.69
N ALA A 166 12.64 5.42 -15.77
CA ALA A 166 11.74 5.24 -16.90
C ALA A 166 12.32 5.83 -18.21
N ASP A 167 12.97 6.99 -18.12
CA ASP A 167 13.63 7.62 -19.25
C ASP A 167 14.85 6.82 -19.74
N HIS A 168 15.64 6.28 -18.82
CA HIS A 168 16.78 5.40 -19.14
C HIS A 168 16.33 4.11 -19.84
N ALA A 169 15.27 3.47 -19.32
CA ALA A 169 14.73 2.24 -19.87
C ALA A 169 14.03 2.45 -21.23
N ASN A 170 13.64 3.69 -21.55
CA ASN A 170 13.00 4.09 -22.82
C ASN A 170 11.82 3.18 -23.22
N TYR A 171 10.89 2.96 -22.30
CA TYR A 171 9.76 2.03 -22.51
C TYR A 171 8.88 2.45 -23.68
N THR A 172 8.55 1.44 -24.51
CA THR A 172 7.38 1.51 -25.39
C THR A 172 6.14 1.18 -24.57
N LEU A 173 5.15 2.07 -24.63
CA LEU A 173 3.86 1.89 -23.92
C LEU A 173 2.86 1.17 -24.83
N GLU A 174 2.28 0.12 -24.30
CA GLU A 174 1.18 -0.64 -24.91
C GLU A 174 -0.18 -0.21 -24.30
N ALA A 175 -1.29 -0.66 -24.89
CA ALA A 175 -2.61 -0.34 -24.39
C ALA A 175 -2.83 -0.80 -22.94
N GLU A 176 -2.27 -1.95 -22.59
CA GLU A 176 -2.32 -2.58 -21.27
C GLU A 176 -1.65 -1.73 -20.18
N ASP A 177 -0.57 -1.01 -20.51
CA ASP A 177 0.11 -0.11 -19.57
C ASP A 177 -0.82 1.04 -19.15
N PHE A 178 -1.64 1.54 -20.08
CA PHE A 178 -2.65 2.55 -19.77
C PHE A 178 -3.82 1.96 -18.98
N TYR A 179 -4.26 0.74 -19.33
CA TYR A 179 -5.37 0.11 -18.62
C TYR A 179 -5.02 -0.30 -17.20
N ALA A 180 -3.74 -0.50 -16.89
CA ALA A 180 -3.29 -0.74 -15.52
C ALA A 180 -3.51 0.46 -14.58
N ILE A 181 -3.43 1.68 -15.10
CA ILE A 181 -3.52 2.93 -14.32
C ILE A 181 -4.88 3.63 -14.41
N ILE A 182 -5.72 3.26 -15.38
CA ILE A 182 -7.06 3.84 -15.53
C ILE A 182 -8.06 3.03 -14.69
N PRO A 183 -8.78 3.66 -13.74
CA PRO A 183 -9.80 2.98 -12.98
C PRO A 183 -10.99 2.61 -13.87
N GLY A 184 -11.52 1.40 -13.70
CA GLY A 184 -12.70 0.93 -14.45
C GLY A 184 -12.89 -0.57 -14.34
N ASP A 185 -14.16 -1.01 -14.48
CA ASP A 185 -14.57 -2.39 -14.30
C ASP A 185 -14.40 -3.24 -15.56
N SER A 186 -14.22 -2.61 -16.72
CA SER A 186 -14.05 -3.29 -18.00
C SER A 186 -13.02 -2.60 -18.90
N ILE A 187 -12.47 -3.36 -19.86
CA ILE A 187 -11.57 -2.82 -20.89
C ILE A 187 -12.26 -1.73 -21.71
N GLN A 188 -13.57 -1.87 -21.99
CA GLN A 188 -14.31 -0.86 -22.73
C GLN A 188 -14.44 0.47 -21.96
N ASP A 189 -14.71 0.39 -20.64
CA ASP A 189 -14.76 1.57 -19.77
C ASP A 189 -13.40 2.26 -19.71
N LYS A 190 -12.33 1.50 -19.51
CA LYS A 190 -10.96 2.03 -19.51
C LYS A 190 -10.56 2.66 -20.84
N ALA A 191 -10.91 2.04 -21.96
CA ALA A 191 -10.67 2.59 -23.30
C ALA A 191 -11.46 3.89 -23.53
N TYR A 192 -12.70 3.97 -23.07
CA TYR A 192 -13.49 5.18 -23.12
C TYR A 192 -12.86 6.31 -22.29
N LYS A 193 -12.49 6.02 -21.04
CA LYS A 193 -11.82 7.00 -20.17
C LYS A 193 -10.48 7.48 -20.72
N ARG A 194 -9.68 6.58 -21.30
CA ARG A 194 -8.44 6.95 -22.00
C ARG A 194 -8.72 7.97 -23.12
N ARG A 195 -9.74 7.72 -23.92
CA ARG A 195 -10.11 8.66 -25.00
C ARG A 195 -10.56 10.02 -24.48
N GLN A 196 -11.27 10.07 -23.33
CA GLN A 196 -11.63 11.34 -22.70
C GLN A 196 -10.38 12.11 -22.24
N ILE A 197 -9.42 11.43 -21.62
CA ILE A 197 -8.15 12.01 -21.18
C ILE A 197 -7.33 12.57 -22.38
N GLU A 198 -7.36 11.86 -23.51
CA GLU A 198 -6.74 12.31 -24.76
C GLU A 198 -7.41 13.59 -25.28
N LEU A 199 -8.75 13.61 -25.33
CA LEU A 199 -9.54 14.78 -25.75
C LEU A 199 -9.33 15.99 -24.83
N ASP A 200 -9.11 15.77 -23.53
CA ASP A 200 -8.79 16.79 -22.54
C ASP A 200 -7.33 17.30 -22.65
N GLY A 201 -6.52 16.75 -23.55
CA GLY A 201 -5.10 17.11 -23.72
C GLY A 201 -4.19 16.63 -22.60
N ARG A 202 -4.65 15.69 -21.76
CA ARG A 202 -3.90 15.15 -20.60
C ARG A 202 -3.13 13.86 -20.92
N LEU A 203 -3.09 13.46 -22.19
CA LEU A 203 -2.37 12.24 -22.61
C LEU A 203 -0.87 12.26 -22.23
N PRO A 204 -0.12 13.36 -22.39
CA PRO A 204 1.31 13.38 -22.02
C PRO A 204 1.56 13.08 -20.54
N GLN A 205 0.72 13.62 -19.62
CA GLN A 205 0.83 13.35 -18.19
C GLN A 205 0.50 11.89 -17.89
N MET A 206 -0.48 11.32 -18.60
CA MET A 206 -0.82 9.91 -18.46
C MET A 206 0.30 9.00 -18.98
N GLU A 207 0.93 9.34 -20.09
CA GLU A 207 2.08 8.60 -20.63
C GLU A 207 3.26 8.61 -19.65
N GLU A 208 3.56 9.76 -19.07
CA GLU A 208 4.59 9.87 -18.02
C GLU A 208 4.27 8.98 -16.82
N TYR A 209 3.03 9.03 -16.33
CA TYR A 209 2.59 8.20 -15.22
C TYR A 209 2.64 6.71 -15.56
N ALA A 210 2.22 6.32 -16.77
CA ALA A 210 2.29 4.93 -17.23
C ALA A 210 3.74 4.41 -17.31
N ARG A 211 4.69 5.24 -17.82
CA ARG A 211 6.12 4.88 -17.85
C ARG A 211 6.69 4.70 -16.44
N LYS A 212 6.37 5.60 -15.51
CA LYS A 212 6.80 5.47 -14.10
C LYS A 212 6.22 4.21 -13.44
N THR A 213 4.94 3.91 -13.70
CA THR A 213 4.30 2.69 -13.18
C THR A 213 4.97 1.43 -13.73
N LYS A 214 5.29 1.41 -15.03
CA LYS A 214 6.00 0.30 -15.67
C LYS A 214 7.42 0.15 -15.11
N ALA A 215 8.13 1.26 -14.90
CA ALA A 215 9.45 1.29 -14.26
C ALA A 215 9.38 0.72 -12.83
N LEU A 216 8.43 1.17 -12.03
CA LEU A 216 8.24 0.70 -10.67
C LEU A 216 8.01 -0.82 -10.63
N LYS A 217 7.16 -1.33 -11.50
CA LYS A 217 6.89 -2.76 -11.60
C LYS A 217 8.17 -3.54 -11.92
N GLU A 218 8.94 -3.12 -12.91
CA GLU A 218 10.20 -3.77 -13.28
C GLU A 218 11.23 -3.70 -12.15
N ILE A 219 11.35 -2.54 -11.49
CA ILE A 219 12.25 -2.38 -10.35
C ILE A 219 11.86 -3.32 -9.21
N MET A 220 10.56 -3.42 -8.88
CA MET A 220 10.06 -4.32 -7.84
C MET A 220 10.32 -5.80 -8.16
N GLU A 221 10.12 -6.21 -9.42
CA GLU A 221 10.37 -7.59 -9.87
C GLU A 221 11.85 -7.98 -9.75
N ASN A 222 12.77 -7.03 -9.92
CA ASN A 222 14.21 -7.25 -9.89
C ASN A 222 14.85 -6.86 -8.54
N ALA A 223 14.13 -6.24 -7.62
CA ALA A 223 14.66 -5.78 -6.35
C ALA A 223 15.00 -6.94 -5.40
N MET A 224 16.03 -6.74 -4.60
CA MET A 224 16.37 -7.63 -3.49
C MET A 224 15.89 -7.01 -2.18
N ILE A 225 14.81 -7.55 -1.61
CA ILE A 225 14.22 -7.03 -0.40
C ILE A 225 14.60 -7.92 0.79
N LYS A 226 15.29 -7.32 1.76
CA LYS A 226 15.50 -7.92 3.07
C LYS A 226 14.43 -7.39 4.02
N ARG A 227 13.57 -8.27 4.50
CA ARG A 227 12.57 -7.89 5.50
C ARG A 227 13.19 -7.90 6.89
N LYS A 228 12.98 -6.82 7.62
CA LYS A 228 13.41 -6.69 9.01
C LYS A 228 12.32 -7.25 9.89
N ALA A 229 12.51 -8.49 10.36
CA ALA A 229 11.67 -9.05 11.41
C ALA A 229 11.94 -8.30 12.73
N THR A 230 10.90 -7.74 13.32
CA THR A 230 11.01 -7.02 14.60
C THR A 230 10.86 -7.92 15.82
N ASP A 231 10.56 -9.25 15.62
CA ASP A 231 10.29 -10.19 16.71
C ASP A 231 10.50 -11.67 16.33
N THR A 232 10.99 -12.48 17.26
CA THR A 232 11.29 -13.90 17.04
C THR A 232 10.05 -14.81 16.95
N GLU A 233 8.91 -14.37 17.46
CA GLU A 233 7.64 -15.12 17.31
C GLU A 233 7.22 -15.24 15.85
N TRP A 234 7.55 -14.27 15.04
CA TRP A 234 7.22 -14.25 13.63
C TRP A 234 7.93 -15.32 12.79
N LEU A 235 9.12 -15.74 13.19
CA LEU A 235 9.81 -16.88 12.56
C LEU A 235 9.03 -18.20 12.71
N ARG A 236 8.20 -18.32 13.74
CA ARG A 236 7.30 -19.47 13.90
C ARG A 236 6.10 -19.40 12.95
N TYR A 237 5.65 -18.20 12.57
CA TYR A 237 4.56 -17.99 11.61
C TYR A 237 5.02 -18.07 10.14
N GLY A 238 6.29 -17.89 9.84
CA GLY A 238 6.86 -18.14 8.50
C GLY A 238 6.66 -19.58 8.02
N ASP A 239 6.53 -20.52 8.94
CA ASP A 239 6.18 -21.93 8.65
C ASP A 239 4.67 -22.12 8.38
N THR A 240 3.82 -21.16 8.74
CA THR A 240 2.37 -21.19 8.46
C THR A 240 2.03 -20.98 6.99
N SER A 241 2.99 -20.68 6.13
CA SER A 241 2.76 -20.65 4.67
C SER A 241 2.19 -21.98 4.15
N LYS A 242 2.56 -23.13 4.78
CA LYS A 242 1.99 -24.45 4.48
C LYS A 242 0.57 -24.59 5.03
N ASP A 243 0.30 -24.05 6.20
CA ASP A 243 -1.01 -24.12 6.85
C ASP A 243 -2.00 -23.18 6.17
N VAL A 244 -1.55 -22.00 5.73
CA VAL A 244 -2.31 -21.07 4.90
C VAL A 244 -2.64 -21.68 3.53
N LEU A 245 -1.67 -22.36 2.89
CA LEU A 245 -1.90 -23.07 1.64
C LEU A 245 -2.84 -24.28 1.81
N ASN A 246 -2.81 -24.94 2.95
CA ASN A 246 -3.72 -26.04 3.27
C ASN A 246 -5.13 -25.53 3.61
N ALA A 247 -5.26 -24.42 4.32
CA ALA A 247 -6.53 -23.75 4.57
C ALA A 247 -7.21 -23.32 3.25
N ASN A 248 -6.44 -22.80 2.29
CA ASN A 248 -6.95 -22.43 0.97
C ASN A 248 -7.53 -23.61 0.17
N LYS A 249 -7.10 -24.85 0.47
CA LYS A 249 -7.67 -26.08 -0.12
C LYS A 249 -8.94 -26.56 0.59
N GLN A 250 -9.13 -26.17 1.86
CA GLN A 250 -10.26 -26.59 2.68
C GLN A 250 -11.46 -25.63 2.56
N PHE A 251 -11.22 -24.37 2.21
CA PHE A 251 -12.25 -23.32 2.13
C PHE A 251 -12.40 -22.87 0.68
N PRO A 252 -13.48 -23.22 -0.02
CA PRO A 252 -13.69 -22.77 -1.40
C PRO A 252 -13.86 -21.25 -1.48
N GLU A 253 -13.50 -20.68 -2.62
CA GLU A 253 -13.45 -19.24 -2.92
C GLU A 253 -14.74 -18.44 -2.61
N ASN A 254 -15.84 -19.11 -2.33
CA ASN A 254 -17.14 -18.52 -1.98
C ASN A 254 -17.27 -18.15 -0.48
N PHE A 255 -16.28 -18.43 0.34
CA PHE A 255 -16.24 -17.97 1.71
C PHE A 255 -15.78 -16.51 1.77
N VAL A 256 -16.75 -15.70 1.65
CA VAL A 256 -17.00 -14.35 2.14
C VAL A 256 -15.79 -13.54 2.57
N THR A 257 -15.59 -12.45 1.83
CA THR A 257 -14.97 -11.18 2.25
C THR A 257 -15.36 -10.81 3.69
N LEU A 258 -14.37 -10.65 4.55
CA LEU A 258 -14.49 -9.98 5.84
C LEU A 258 -14.92 -8.53 5.66
#